data_237634a99605a5035f58b85a6abd1a7f
#
_entry.id   237634a99605a5035f58b85a6abd1a7f
#
_cell.length_a   1.000
_cell.length_b   1.000
_cell.length_c   1.000
_cell.angle_alpha   90.00
_cell.angle_beta   90.00
_cell.angle_gamma   90.00
#
_symmetry.space_group_name_H-M   'P 1'
#
loop_
_entity.id
_entity.type
_entity.pdbx_description
1 polymer ?
#
loop_
_entity_poly.entity_id
_entity_poly.type
_entity_poly.pdbx_seq_one_letter_code
_entity_poly.pdbx_strand_id
1 'polypeptide(L)'
;MSSFNMEEITQLREELNRTKTELNILYEISNAMRTTLKLDEILYIILTGITAHAGLGFNRAMLFLVNEKDKLIEGRMGIGPDTGEEAGRIWKQIEQQKMDLDDLVNAFKFSKTTLESQFNQQVKRLKLSLDEKNNLLSLAVLEGMPLHLTPQTINDYHSDPLLEILKTHEAAIVPLRTKDKVNGVCIADNIFTKRPISQDDLRMLLMLANQAGLAIENSQLYEQAIIRSHIDSLTGLWNHGYFHHLLQTEIEKARINKTLLSLIMLDMDNFKIYNDNLGHQTGDKILKELADLLSNYSRKMDWVARYGGEEFAIILPQTNKKEAIIIGERLRQIIFEHPFTQEEILPNKKLTASLGIATFPDDASTSSELLTIADQRLYTAKNKGKNITYAGELT
;
A
#
# COMPACT_ATOMS: atom_id res chain seq x y z
N MET A 1 -42.64 20.61 41.96
CA MET A 1 -42.16 19.43 41.20
C MET A 1 -43.02 19.32 39.96
N SER A 2 -42.51 19.74 38.80
CA SER A 2 -43.29 19.70 37.55
C SER A 2 -43.41 18.23 37.13
N SER A 3 -44.69 17.79 36.97
CA SER A 3 -45.01 16.49 36.37
C SER A 3 -44.55 16.51 34.91
N PHE A 4 -43.46 15.86 34.59
CA PHE A 4 -43.14 15.54 33.21
C PHE A 4 -44.33 14.77 32.64
N ASN A 5 -44.84 15.22 31.51
CA ASN A 5 -45.93 14.57 30.80
C ASN A 5 -45.47 13.19 30.32
N MET A 6 -46.32 12.18 30.35
CA MET A 6 -46.00 10.80 29.92
C MET A 6 -45.44 10.76 28.48
N GLU A 7 -45.88 11.68 27.62
CA GLU A 7 -45.39 11.86 26.26
C GLU A 7 -43.91 12.30 26.22
N GLU A 8 -43.52 13.26 27.07
CA GLU A 8 -42.12 13.71 27.16
C GLU A 8 -41.20 12.58 27.64
N ILE A 9 -41.66 11.80 28.61
CA ILE A 9 -40.88 10.62 29.10
C ILE A 9 -40.74 9.57 28.00
N THR A 10 -41.75 9.35 27.19
CA THR A 10 -41.72 8.40 26.08
C THR A 10 -40.74 8.89 24.99
N GLN A 11 -40.83 10.17 24.60
CA GLN A 11 -39.93 10.77 23.64
C GLN A 11 -38.45 10.71 24.11
N LEU A 12 -38.17 11.06 25.36
CA LEU A 12 -36.81 10.97 25.93
C LEU A 12 -36.29 9.55 25.98
N ARG A 13 -37.13 8.53 26.22
CA ARG A 13 -36.73 7.13 26.16
C ARG A 13 -36.42 6.65 24.75
N GLU A 14 -37.21 7.08 23.76
CA GLU A 14 -36.95 6.77 22.38
C GLU A 14 -35.64 7.40 21.90
N GLU A 15 -35.39 8.67 22.22
CA GLU A 15 -34.15 9.38 21.91
C GLU A 15 -32.94 8.73 22.59
N LEU A 16 -33.07 8.37 23.87
CA LEU A 16 -32.00 7.66 24.60
C LEU A 16 -31.70 6.30 23.96
N ASN A 17 -32.72 5.53 23.59
CA ASN A 17 -32.52 4.22 22.96
C ASN A 17 -31.87 4.37 21.58
N ARG A 18 -32.28 5.34 20.80
CA ARG A 18 -31.69 5.68 19.50
C ARG A 18 -30.22 6.03 19.68
N THR A 19 -29.90 6.97 20.57
CA THR A 19 -28.50 7.39 20.86
C THR A 19 -27.62 6.22 21.33
N LYS A 20 -28.17 5.32 22.15
CA LYS A 20 -27.45 4.10 22.57
C LYS A 20 -27.13 3.19 21.37
N THR A 21 -28.09 2.99 20.47
CA THR A 21 -27.90 2.18 19.27
C THR A 21 -26.81 2.80 18.36
N GLU A 22 -26.91 4.11 18.13
CA GLU A 22 -25.90 4.86 17.35
C GLU A 22 -24.49 4.73 17.94
N LEU A 23 -24.35 4.90 19.25
CA LEU A 23 -23.06 4.73 19.94
C LEU A 23 -22.53 3.30 19.85
N ASN A 24 -23.41 2.30 19.94
CA ASN A 24 -23.01 0.90 19.83
C ASN A 24 -22.47 0.59 18.45
N ILE A 25 -23.14 1.05 17.38
CA ILE A 25 -22.68 0.90 15.99
C ILE A 25 -21.28 1.51 15.82
N LEU A 26 -21.07 2.75 16.27
CA LEU A 26 -19.76 3.41 16.20
C LEU A 26 -18.69 2.67 16.98
N TYR A 27 -19.04 2.13 18.14
CA TYR A 27 -18.14 1.33 18.97
C TYR A 27 -17.70 0.03 18.28
N GLU A 28 -18.65 -0.71 17.71
CA GLU A 28 -18.37 -1.97 16.99
C GLU A 28 -17.47 -1.73 15.77
N ILE A 29 -17.79 -0.74 14.93
CA ILE A 29 -16.97 -0.38 13.76
C ILE A 29 -15.56 0.07 14.19
N SER A 30 -15.47 0.91 15.25
CA SER A 30 -14.18 1.37 15.78
C SER A 30 -13.33 0.22 16.32
N ASN A 31 -13.94 -0.74 16.99
CA ASN A 31 -13.24 -1.92 17.47
C ASN A 31 -12.77 -2.80 16.30
N ALA A 32 -13.63 -3.04 15.31
CA ALA A 32 -13.25 -3.80 14.12
C ALA A 32 -12.06 -3.15 13.39
N MET A 33 -12.03 -1.82 13.23
CA MET A 33 -10.90 -1.11 12.63
C MET A 33 -9.57 -1.27 13.39
N ARG A 34 -9.61 -1.55 14.70
CA ARG A 34 -8.40 -1.77 15.52
C ARG A 34 -7.82 -3.16 15.37
N THR A 35 -8.53 -4.10 14.79
CA THR A 35 -8.08 -5.49 14.65
C THR A 35 -7.05 -5.68 13.55
N THR A 36 -6.87 -4.70 12.67
CA THR A 36 -5.96 -4.77 11.53
C THR A 36 -5.23 -3.45 11.31
N LEU A 37 -4.05 -3.54 10.68
CA LEU A 37 -3.28 -2.40 10.20
C LEU A 37 -3.19 -2.37 8.66
N LYS A 38 -3.86 -3.30 7.98
CA LYS A 38 -3.89 -3.33 6.53
C LYS A 38 -4.93 -2.37 6.00
N LEU A 39 -4.49 -1.44 5.16
CA LEU A 39 -5.33 -0.38 4.63
C LEU A 39 -6.61 -0.91 3.96
N ASP A 40 -6.50 -1.91 3.09
CA ASP A 40 -7.67 -2.45 2.36
C ASP A 40 -8.70 -3.10 3.29
N GLU A 41 -8.25 -3.76 4.38
CA GLU A 41 -9.15 -4.31 5.40
C GLU A 41 -9.87 -3.19 6.16
N ILE A 42 -9.15 -2.12 6.53
CA ILE A 42 -9.73 -0.94 7.19
C ILE A 42 -10.77 -0.27 6.29
N LEU A 43 -10.47 -0.04 5.01
CA LEU A 43 -11.39 0.56 4.06
C LEU A 43 -12.67 -0.28 3.92
N TYR A 44 -12.53 -1.59 3.87
CA TYR A 44 -13.66 -2.51 3.80
C TYR A 44 -14.53 -2.44 5.06
N ILE A 45 -13.93 -2.44 6.25
CA ILE A 45 -14.66 -2.32 7.52
C ILE A 45 -15.48 -1.04 7.56
N ILE A 46 -14.86 0.09 7.18
CA ILE A 46 -15.52 1.40 7.14
C ILE A 46 -16.75 1.37 6.22
N LEU A 47 -16.54 0.94 4.98
CA LEU A 47 -17.61 0.92 3.98
C LEU A 47 -18.73 -0.08 4.32
N THR A 48 -18.37 -1.23 4.89
CA THR A 48 -19.35 -2.20 5.41
C THR A 48 -20.16 -1.61 6.56
N GLY A 49 -19.49 -0.92 7.51
CA GLY A 49 -20.19 -0.23 8.60
C GLY A 49 -21.15 0.86 8.13
N ILE A 50 -20.89 1.50 6.99
CA ILE A 50 -21.78 2.48 6.39
C ILE A 50 -22.95 1.81 5.66
N THR A 51 -22.72 0.68 4.97
CA THR A 51 -23.74 0.07 4.09
C THR A 51 -24.57 -1.03 4.76
N ALA A 52 -24.02 -1.70 5.78
CA ALA A 52 -24.74 -2.76 6.48
C ALA A 52 -26.01 -2.23 7.19
N HIS A 53 -27.06 -3.04 7.21
CA HIS A 53 -28.29 -2.71 7.93
C HIS A 53 -28.07 -2.59 9.44
N ALA A 54 -27.16 -3.41 10.00
CA ALA A 54 -26.71 -3.30 11.38
C ALA A 54 -25.76 -2.10 11.64
N GLY A 55 -25.34 -1.40 10.58
CA GLY A 55 -24.56 -0.17 10.62
C GLY A 55 -25.40 1.07 10.35
N LEU A 56 -24.95 1.95 9.42
CA LEU A 56 -25.69 3.16 9.07
C LEU A 56 -26.79 2.94 8.02
N GLY A 57 -26.78 1.81 7.32
CA GLY A 57 -27.85 1.40 6.40
C GLY A 57 -27.94 2.18 5.10
N PHE A 58 -26.86 2.82 4.62
CA PHE A 58 -26.81 3.41 3.29
C PHE A 58 -26.79 2.33 2.21
N ASN A 59 -27.28 2.64 1.02
CA ASN A 59 -27.30 1.68 -0.07
C ASN A 59 -25.92 1.44 -0.67
N ARG A 60 -25.12 2.51 -0.82
CA ARG A 60 -23.76 2.46 -1.34
C ARG A 60 -22.87 3.39 -0.54
N ALA A 61 -21.61 3.03 -0.47
CA ALA A 61 -20.57 3.90 0.06
C ALA A 61 -19.28 3.79 -0.76
N MET A 62 -18.56 4.88 -0.88
CA MET A 62 -17.33 5.02 -1.65
C MET A 62 -16.27 5.73 -0.82
N LEU A 63 -15.02 5.37 -1.04
CA LEU A 63 -13.91 5.98 -0.35
C LEU A 63 -12.83 6.38 -1.32
N PHE A 64 -12.39 7.63 -1.19
CA PHE A 64 -11.35 8.26 -1.98
C PHE A 64 -10.23 8.71 -1.03
N LEU A 65 -8.97 8.51 -1.42
CA LEU A 65 -7.81 8.96 -0.65
C LEU A 65 -7.06 10.06 -1.39
N VAL A 66 -6.51 10.99 -0.62
CA VAL A 66 -5.65 12.05 -1.13
C VAL A 66 -4.25 11.51 -1.36
N ASN A 67 -3.74 11.69 -2.56
CA ASN A 67 -2.35 11.50 -2.93
C ASN A 67 -1.68 12.87 -3.00
N GLU A 68 -1.04 13.28 -1.90
CA GLU A 68 -0.41 14.59 -1.78
C GLU A 68 0.75 14.78 -2.78
N LYS A 69 1.48 13.68 -3.09
CA LYS A 69 2.63 13.72 -4.01
C LYS A 69 2.22 14.06 -5.43
N ASP A 70 1.14 13.45 -5.90
CA ASP A 70 0.67 13.63 -7.27
C ASP A 70 -0.46 14.68 -7.34
N LYS A 71 -0.87 15.24 -6.20
CA LYS A 71 -1.99 16.18 -6.04
C LYS A 71 -3.30 15.66 -6.63
N LEU A 72 -3.59 14.40 -6.35
CA LEU A 72 -4.78 13.70 -6.83
C LEU A 72 -5.65 13.23 -5.67
N ILE A 73 -6.94 13.09 -5.95
CA ILE A 73 -7.90 12.37 -5.13
C ILE A 73 -8.26 11.11 -5.90
N GLU A 74 -7.94 9.95 -5.35
CA GLU A 74 -8.05 8.66 -6.03
C GLU A 74 -9.10 7.77 -5.38
N GLY A 75 -10.02 7.21 -6.18
CA GLY A 75 -10.95 6.19 -5.73
C GLY A 75 -10.23 4.92 -5.29
N ARG A 76 -10.50 4.46 -4.08
CA ARG A 76 -9.84 3.29 -3.49
C ARG A 76 -10.77 2.10 -3.37
N MET A 77 -11.98 2.32 -2.94
CA MET A 77 -12.95 1.24 -2.73
C MET A 77 -14.39 1.79 -2.79
N GLY A 78 -15.30 0.99 -3.34
CA GLY A 78 -16.74 1.21 -3.29
C GLY A 78 -17.43 -0.08 -2.87
N ILE A 79 -18.40 0.02 -1.96
CA ILE A 79 -19.26 -1.09 -1.54
C ILE A 79 -20.72 -0.70 -1.78
N GLY A 80 -21.45 -1.62 -2.39
CA GLY A 80 -22.85 -1.51 -2.70
C GLY A 80 -23.22 -2.36 -3.91
N PRO A 81 -24.50 -2.65 -4.11
CA PRO A 81 -25.00 -3.41 -5.25
C PRO A 81 -24.87 -2.64 -6.55
N ASP A 82 -24.65 -3.36 -7.66
CA ASP A 82 -24.61 -2.79 -9.00
C ASP A 82 -26.01 -2.43 -9.52
N THR A 83 -27.04 -3.15 -9.06
CA THR A 83 -28.46 -2.98 -9.46
C THR A 83 -29.42 -3.05 -8.28
N GLY A 84 -30.63 -2.50 -8.47
CA GLY A 84 -31.70 -2.60 -7.45
C GLY A 84 -32.17 -4.03 -7.18
N GLU A 85 -32.12 -4.92 -8.17
CA GLU A 85 -32.46 -6.32 -8.01
C GLU A 85 -31.42 -7.04 -7.13
N GLU A 86 -30.15 -6.74 -7.35
CA GLU A 86 -29.05 -7.24 -6.53
C GLU A 86 -29.16 -6.73 -5.09
N ALA A 87 -29.47 -5.44 -4.91
CA ALA A 87 -29.74 -4.85 -3.62
C ALA A 87 -30.81 -5.65 -2.84
N GLY A 88 -31.95 -5.89 -3.48
CA GLY A 88 -33.02 -6.66 -2.86
C GLY A 88 -32.62 -8.09 -2.48
N ARG A 89 -31.77 -8.76 -3.27
CA ARG A 89 -31.26 -10.11 -2.95
C ARG A 89 -30.33 -10.09 -1.76
N ILE A 90 -29.35 -9.16 -1.75
CA ILE A 90 -28.35 -9.04 -0.69
C ILE A 90 -29.04 -8.73 0.65
N TRP A 91 -29.94 -7.75 0.67
CA TRP A 91 -30.64 -7.37 1.90
C TRP A 91 -31.49 -8.51 2.46
N LYS A 92 -32.23 -9.23 1.60
CA LYS A 92 -33.00 -10.39 2.01
C LYS A 92 -32.12 -11.52 2.58
N GLN A 93 -30.94 -11.74 2.01
CA GLN A 93 -29.98 -12.73 2.51
C GLN A 93 -29.43 -12.35 3.90
N ILE A 94 -29.03 -11.07 4.09
CA ILE A 94 -28.52 -10.56 5.37
C ILE A 94 -29.57 -10.72 6.47
N GLU A 95 -30.82 -10.34 6.16
CA GLU A 95 -31.96 -10.45 7.09
C GLU A 95 -32.27 -11.92 7.46
N GLN A 96 -32.30 -12.83 6.47
CA GLN A 96 -32.54 -14.25 6.70
C GLN A 96 -31.43 -14.92 7.53
N GLN A 97 -30.19 -14.55 7.33
CA GLN A 97 -29.03 -15.13 8.03
C GLN A 97 -28.75 -14.43 9.36
N LYS A 98 -29.44 -13.31 9.67
CA LYS A 98 -29.21 -12.50 10.88
C LYS A 98 -27.72 -12.16 11.07
N MET A 99 -27.05 -11.86 9.95
CA MET A 99 -25.61 -11.51 9.97
C MET A 99 -25.42 -10.20 10.74
N ASP A 100 -24.48 -10.21 11.69
CA ASP A 100 -24.03 -9.02 12.36
C ASP A 100 -22.87 -8.34 11.61
N LEU A 101 -22.32 -7.26 12.16
CA LEU A 101 -21.24 -6.52 11.53
C LEU A 101 -19.94 -7.35 11.48
N ASP A 102 -19.66 -8.13 12.52
CA ASP A 102 -18.46 -8.98 12.59
C ASP A 102 -18.54 -10.10 11.54
N ASP A 103 -19.70 -10.69 11.31
CA ASP A 103 -19.92 -11.68 10.26
C ASP A 103 -19.64 -11.08 8.88
N LEU A 104 -20.12 -9.87 8.61
CA LEU A 104 -19.91 -9.18 7.33
C LEU A 104 -18.45 -8.78 7.12
N VAL A 105 -17.77 -8.33 8.16
CA VAL A 105 -16.34 -7.99 8.12
C VAL A 105 -15.49 -9.25 7.90
N ASN A 106 -15.81 -10.35 8.58
CA ASN A 106 -15.11 -11.62 8.39
C ASN A 106 -15.33 -12.22 7.00
N ALA A 107 -16.48 -11.98 6.39
CA ALA A 107 -16.77 -12.39 5.01
C ALA A 107 -15.82 -11.76 3.97
N PHE A 108 -15.14 -10.65 4.27
CA PHE A 108 -14.13 -10.03 3.39
C PHE A 108 -13.00 -10.99 3.01
N LYS A 109 -12.54 -11.81 3.94
CA LYS A 109 -11.44 -12.76 3.70
C LYS A 109 -11.79 -13.81 2.65
N PHE A 110 -13.08 -13.98 2.35
CA PHE A 110 -13.62 -15.01 1.45
C PHE A 110 -14.34 -14.43 0.21
N SER A 111 -14.65 -13.12 0.18
CA SER A 111 -15.47 -12.51 -0.86
C SER A 111 -14.62 -11.78 -1.91
N LYS A 112 -14.15 -12.52 -2.93
CA LYS A 112 -13.65 -11.90 -4.19
C LYS A 112 -14.75 -11.10 -4.90
N THR A 113 -16.00 -11.47 -4.76
CA THR A 113 -17.14 -10.95 -5.52
C THR A 113 -17.41 -9.46 -5.26
N THR A 114 -17.31 -9.00 -4.02
CA THR A 114 -17.55 -7.58 -3.68
C THR A 114 -16.45 -6.66 -4.23
N LEU A 115 -15.20 -7.14 -4.31
CA LEU A 115 -14.07 -6.39 -4.86
C LEU A 115 -14.08 -6.34 -6.38
N GLU A 116 -14.78 -7.26 -7.03
CA GLU A 116 -14.90 -7.38 -8.49
C GLU A 116 -16.18 -6.73 -9.05
N SER A 117 -17.04 -6.12 -8.20
CA SER A 117 -18.26 -5.44 -8.65
C SER A 117 -17.95 -4.31 -9.65
N GLN A 118 -18.87 -4.05 -10.59
CA GLN A 118 -18.72 -2.96 -11.56
C GLN A 118 -18.65 -1.60 -10.85
N PHE A 119 -19.44 -1.43 -9.80
CA PHE A 119 -19.42 -0.23 -8.99
C PHE A 119 -18.05 0.04 -8.36
N ASN A 120 -17.43 -0.96 -7.73
CA ASN A 120 -16.06 -0.83 -7.17
C ASN A 120 -15.02 -0.50 -8.25
N GLN A 121 -15.13 -1.12 -9.43
CA GLN A 121 -14.22 -0.83 -10.55
C GLN A 121 -14.39 0.60 -11.08
N GLN A 122 -15.60 1.12 -11.16
CA GLN A 122 -15.87 2.51 -11.54
C GLN A 122 -15.26 3.49 -10.53
N VAL A 123 -15.45 3.24 -9.23
CA VAL A 123 -14.84 4.04 -8.17
C VAL A 123 -13.31 4.06 -8.30
N LYS A 124 -12.68 2.92 -8.47
CA LYS A 124 -11.20 2.80 -8.59
C LYS A 124 -10.61 3.49 -9.83
N ARG A 125 -11.40 3.69 -10.87
CA ARG A 125 -10.95 4.39 -12.09
C ARG A 125 -10.97 5.91 -11.94
N LEU A 126 -11.72 6.43 -10.97
CA LEU A 126 -11.87 7.87 -10.79
C LEU A 126 -10.62 8.44 -10.12
N LYS A 127 -10.01 9.39 -10.80
CA LYS A 127 -8.90 10.20 -10.31
C LYS A 127 -9.20 11.65 -10.64
N LEU A 128 -9.24 12.51 -9.63
CA LEU A 128 -9.55 13.93 -9.76
C LEU A 128 -8.40 14.76 -9.24
N SER A 129 -8.17 15.92 -9.85
CA SER A 129 -7.16 16.87 -9.38
C SER A 129 -7.58 17.46 -8.04
N LEU A 130 -6.65 17.54 -7.10
CA LEU A 130 -6.84 18.22 -5.81
C LEU A 130 -6.87 19.75 -5.97
N ASP A 131 -6.23 20.28 -7.00
CA ASP A 131 -6.09 21.74 -7.22
C ASP A 131 -7.31 22.37 -7.93
N GLU A 132 -8.22 21.57 -8.45
CA GLU A 132 -9.43 22.06 -9.13
C GLU A 132 -10.55 22.35 -8.12
N LYS A 133 -10.82 23.63 -7.87
CA LYS A 133 -11.92 24.06 -6.99
C LYS A 133 -13.33 23.72 -7.51
N ASN A 134 -13.43 23.21 -8.73
CA ASN A 134 -14.69 22.94 -9.40
C ASN A 134 -15.19 21.50 -9.24
N ASN A 135 -14.53 20.65 -8.47
CA ASN A 135 -15.02 19.30 -8.21
C ASN A 135 -15.37 19.12 -6.73
N LEU A 136 -16.43 18.35 -6.49
CA LEU A 136 -17.02 18.11 -5.17
C LEU A 136 -16.04 17.50 -4.18
N LEU A 137 -15.16 16.58 -4.65
CA LEU A 137 -14.17 15.93 -3.77
C LEU A 137 -13.10 16.91 -3.33
N SER A 138 -12.58 17.75 -4.25
CA SER A 138 -11.61 18.79 -3.90
C SER A 138 -12.19 19.80 -2.93
N LEU A 139 -13.45 20.19 -3.13
CA LEU A 139 -14.13 21.11 -2.22
C LEU A 139 -14.22 20.52 -0.81
N ALA A 140 -14.64 19.24 -0.68
CA ALA A 140 -14.73 18.57 0.60
C ALA A 140 -13.36 18.42 1.28
N VAL A 141 -12.28 18.17 0.52
CA VAL A 141 -10.91 18.06 1.04
C VAL A 141 -10.37 19.41 1.48
N LEU A 142 -10.46 20.42 0.63
CA LEU A 142 -9.85 21.73 0.85
C LEU A 142 -10.55 22.54 1.96
N GLU A 143 -11.87 22.46 2.03
CA GLU A 143 -12.64 23.13 3.08
C GLU A 143 -12.72 22.27 4.36
N GLY A 144 -12.50 20.95 4.25
CA GLY A 144 -12.60 20.03 5.37
C GLY A 144 -13.99 19.95 5.98
N MET A 145 -15.05 20.29 5.22
CA MET A 145 -16.43 20.31 5.69
C MET A 145 -17.29 19.27 4.98
N PRO A 146 -18.29 18.69 5.65
CA PRO A 146 -19.24 17.79 5.00
C PRO A 146 -20.10 18.55 4.00
N LEU A 147 -20.41 17.89 2.87
CA LEU A 147 -21.33 18.39 1.87
C LEU A 147 -22.55 17.47 1.80
N HIS A 148 -23.74 18.06 1.83
CA HIS A 148 -25.00 17.35 1.60
C HIS A 148 -25.55 17.77 0.23
N LEU A 149 -25.39 16.88 -0.75
CA LEU A 149 -25.98 17.06 -2.07
C LEU A 149 -27.46 16.67 -1.99
N THR A 150 -28.33 17.65 -2.09
CA THR A 150 -29.79 17.48 -2.15
C THR A 150 -30.26 17.53 -3.60
N PRO A 151 -31.51 17.13 -3.91
CA PRO A 151 -32.10 17.29 -5.24
C PRO A 151 -32.05 18.73 -5.78
N GLN A 152 -31.97 19.72 -4.89
CA GLN A 152 -31.91 21.14 -5.26
C GLN A 152 -30.47 21.56 -5.60
N THR A 153 -29.47 21.10 -4.84
CA THR A 153 -28.09 21.55 -4.98
C THR A 153 -27.27 20.70 -5.94
N ILE A 154 -27.67 19.44 -6.22
CA ILE A 154 -26.92 18.54 -7.09
C ILE A 154 -26.80 19.06 -8.53
N ASN A 155 -27.81 19.83 -8.99
CA ASN A 155 -27.81 20.39 -10.34
C ASN A 155 -26.76 21.49 -10.54
N ASP A 156 -26.27 22.12 -9.47
CA ASP A 156 -25.20 23.12 -9.54
C ASP A 156 -23.84 22.49 -9.93
N TYR A 157 -23.73 21.17 -9.80
CA TYR A 157 -22.52 20.38 -10.05
C TYR A 157 -22.65 19.40 -11.22
N HIS A 158 -23.58 19.63 -12.14
CA HIS A 158 -23.95 18.70 -13.24
C HIS A 158 -22.74 18.27 -14.12
N SER A 159 -21.65 19.05 -14.14
CA SER A 159 -20.41 18.74 -14.89
C SER A 159 -19.38 17.98 -14.07
N ASP A 160 -19.67 17.66 -12.81
CA ASP A 160 -18.71 16.96 -11.95
C ASP A 160 -18.61 15.47 -12.35
N PRO A 161 -17.40 14.95 -12.67
CA PRO A 161 -17.22 13.55 -13.05
C PRO A 161 -17.72 12.54 -12.00
N LEU A 162 -17.78 12.93 -10.74
CA LEU A 162 -18.32 12.11 -9.66
C LEU A 162 -19.80 11.77 -9.89
N LEU A 163 -20.58 12.71 -10.45
CA LEU A 163 -22.01 12.51 -10.67
C LEU A 163 -22.31 11.46 -11.74
N GLU A 164 -21.38 11.19 -12.66
CA GLU A 164 -21.51 10.09 -13.63
C GLU A 164 -21.52 8.71 -12.92
N ILE A 165 -20.77 8.58 -11.82
CA ILE A 165 -20.71 7.36 -11.00
C ILE A 165 -21.90 7.33 -10.04
N LEU A 166 -22.19 8.45 -9.36
CA LEU A 166 -23.24 8.51 -8.36
C LEU A 166 -24.59 8.19 -8.96
N LYS A 167 -24.99 8.86 -10.04
CA LYS A 167 -26.32 8.74 -10.69
C LYS A 167 -27.48 8.78 -9.68
N THR A 168 -27.26 9.44 -8.56
CA THR A 168 -28.22 9.59 -7.45
C THR A 168 -28.75 10.99 -7.40
N HIS A 169 -29.87 11.18 -6.72
CA HIS A 169 -30.50 12.51 -6.49
C HIS A 169 -30.04 13.14 -5.18
N GLU A 170 -29.45 12.36 -4.30
CA GLU A 170 -29.02 12.80 -2.98
C GLU A 170 -27.80 12.00 -2.54
N ALA A 171 -26.78 12.67 -1.96
CA ALA A 171 -25.60 12.04 -1.42
C ALA A 171 -25.00 12.85 -0.26
N ALA A 172 -24.40 12.15 0.69
CA ALA A 172 -23.58 12.73 1.73
C ALA A 172 -22.10 12.55 1.37
N ILE A 173 -21.33 13.63 1.42
CA ILE A 173 -19.88 13.65 1.18
C ILE A 173 -19.21 14.14 2.46
N VAL A 174 -18.39 13.31 3.10
CA VAL A 174 -17.75 13.65 4.37
C VAL A 174 -16.23 13.50 4.28
N PRO A 175 -15.47 14.49 4.76
CA PRO A 175 -14.01 14.40 4.77
C PRO A 175 -13.52 13.42 5.85
N LEU A 176 -12.50 12.64 5.54
CA LEU A 176 -11.77 11.78 6.46
C LEU A 176 -10.67 12.60 7.14
N ARG A 177 -11.03 13.23 8.25
CA ARG A 177 -10.16 14.19 8.92
C ARG A 177 -9.25 13.51 9.94
N THR A 178 -8.02 14.00 10.01
CA THR A 178 -7.12 13.80 11.13
C THR A 178 -6.87 15.14 11.83
N LYS A 179 -5.92 15.17 12.77
CA LYS A 179 -5.62 16.40 13.51
C LYS A 179 -5.23 17.56 12.58
N ASP A 180 -4.38 17.27 11.58
CA ASP A 180 -3.70 18.31 10.82
C ASP A 180 -4.11 18.35 9.34
N LYS A 181 -4.84 17.33 8.83
CA LYS A 181 -5.19 17.23 7.42
C LYS A 181 -6.43 16.40 7.13
N VAL A 182 -6.85 16.45 5.88
CA VAL A 182 -7.90 15.57 5.31
C VAL A 182 -7.20 14.49 4.46
N ASN A 183 -7.26 13.24 4.89
CA ASN A 183 -6.62 12.10 4.22
C ASN A 183 -7.44 11.55 3.05
N GLY A 184 -8.70 11.93 2.95
CA GLY A 184 -9.60 11.43 1.92
C GLY A 184 -11.04 11.90 2.13
N VAL A 185 -11.93 11.30 1.38
CA VAL A 185 -13.37 11.61 1.40
C VAL A 185 -14.15 10.30 1.38
N CYS A 186 -15.19 10.22 2.19
CA CYS A 186 -16.19 9.18 2.12
C CYS A 186 -17.51 9.73 1.57
N ILE A 187 -18.15 8.98 0.68
CA ILE A 187 -19.43 9.32 0.08
C ILE A 187 -20.40 8.19 0.37
N ALA A 188 -21.65 8.55 0.69
CA ALA A 188 -22.72 7.58 0.88
C ALA A 188 -24.01 8.07 0.23
N ASP A 189 -24.78 7.15 -0.35
CA ASP A 189 -26.06 7.43 -0.97
C ASP A 189 -27.11 6.34 -0.72
N ASN A 190 -28.38 6.71 -1.02
CA ASN A 190 -29.54 5.84 -0.92
C ASN A 190 -30.23 5.67 -2.29
N ILE A 191 -29.46 5.44 -3.35
CA ILE A 191 -29.95 5.42 -4.75
C ILE A 191 -31.12 4.44 -4.97
N PHE A 192 -31.13 3.28 -4.31
CA PHE A 192 -32.12 2.23 -4.52
C PHE A 192 -33.37 2.44 -3.66
N THR A 193 -33.20 2.73 -2.38
CA THR A 193 -34.31 2.96 -1.44
C THR A 193 -34.88 4.35 -1.55
N LYS A 194 -34.12 5.32 -2.08
CA LYS A 194 -34.49 6.77 -2.13
C LYS A 194 -34.85 7.32 -0.75
N ARG A 195 -34.37 6.70 0.32
CA ARG A 195 -34.55 7.20 1.70
C ARG A 195 -33.80 8.54 1.82
N PRO A 196 -34.47 9.62 2.26
CA PRO A 196 -33.80 10.90 2.47
C PRO A 196 -32.64 10.74 3.49
N ILE A 197 -31.56 11.49 3.28
CA ILE A 197 -30.43 11.55 4.20
C ILE A 197 -30.76 12.59 5.28
N SER A 198 -30.98 12.14 6.51
CA SER A 198 -31.30 13.00 7.63
C SER A 198 -30.05 13.68 8.21
N GLN A 199 -30.26 14.72 9.05
CA GLN A 199 -29.18 15.38 9.77
C GLN A 199 -28.46 14.39 10.75
N ASP A 200 -29.19 13.40 11.27
CA ASP A 200 -28.60 12.36 12.12
C ASP A 200 -27.75 11.40 11.30
N ASP A 201 -28.19 11.03 10.08
CA ASP A 201 -27.35 10.23 9.16
C ASP A 201 -26.03 10.95 8.85
N LEU A 202 -26.10 12.27 8.57
CA LEU A 202 -24.89 13.08 8.32
C LEU A 202 -23.97 13.15 9.53
N ARG A 203 -24.56 13.34 10.72
CA ARG A 203 -23.81 13.38 11.98
C ARG A 203 -23.09 12.06 12.23
N MET A 204 -23.79 10.94 12.10
CA MET A 204 -23.25 9.60 12.29
C MET A 204 -22.15 9.29 11.27
N LEU A 205 -22.39 9.60 10.00
CA LEU A 205 -21.42 9.41 8.94
C LEU A 205 -20.14 10.24 9.19
N LEU A 206 -20.30 11.50 9.67
CA LEU A 206 -19.17 12.35 10.02
C LEU A 206 -18.36 11.82 11.22
N MET A 207 -19.05 11.31 12.25
CA MET A 207 -18.40 10.70 13.40
C MET A 207 -17.58 9.47 12.99
N LEU A 208 -18.16 8.62 12.15
CA LEU A 208 -17.45 7.46 11.59
C LEU A 208 -16.29 7.88 10.69
N ALA A 209 -16.47 8.90 9.84
CA ALA A 209 -15.42 9.41 8.95
C ALA A 209 -14.20 9.94 9.73
N ASN A 210 -14.41 10.61 10.87
CA ASN A 210 -13.33 11.08 11.73
C ASN A 210 -12.56 9.90 12.35
N GLN A 211 -13.25 8.84 12.79
CA GLN A 211 -12.61 7.60 13.28
C GLN A 211 -11.83 6.89 12.16
N ALA A 212 -12.45 6.81 10.98
CA ALA A 212 -11.87 6.23 9.78
C ALA A 212 -10.60 6.97 9.33
N GLY A 213 -10.62 8.30 9.35
CA GLY A 213 -9.45 9.13 9.01
C GLY A 213 -8.24 8.78 9.86
N LEU A 214 -8.44 8.63 11.17
CA LEU A 214 -7.37 8.25 12.11
C LEU A 214 -6.89 6.81 11.88
N ALA A 215 -7.79 5.85 11.63
CA ALA A 215 -7.41 4.47 11.37
C ALA A 215 -6.59 4.33 10.07
N ILE A 216 -6.99 5.06 9.01
CA ILE A 216 -6.28 5.12 7.73
C ILE A 216 -4.88 5.73 7.91
N GLU A 217 -4.77 6.85 8.64
CA GLU A 217 -3.48 7.49 8.93
C GLU A 217 -2.56 6.55 9.69
N ASN A 218 -3.05 5.89 10.73
CA ASN A 218 -2.27 4.92 11.50
C ASN A 218 -1.78 3.76 10.61
N SER A 219 -2.63 3.23 9.72
CA SER A 219 -2.24 2.20 8.75
C SER A 219 -1.14 2.68 7.82
N GLN A 220 -1.27 3.88 7.25
CA GLN A 220 -0.27 4.47 6.35
C GLN A 220 1.06 4.73 7.08
N LEU A 221 1.02 5.26 8.29
CA LEU A 221 2.20 5.48 9.11
C LEU A 221 2.90 4.16 9.48
N TYR A 222 2.13 3.14 9.80
CA TYR A 222 2.66 1.80 10.07
C TYR A 222 3.34 1.19 8.84
N GLU A 223 2.70 1.26 7.67
CA GLU A 223 3.28 0.80 6.41
C GLU A 223 4.58 1.54 6.08
N GLN A 224 4.59 2.87 6.24
CA GLN A 224 5.82 3.67 6.07
C GLN A 224 6.91 3.27 7.07
N ALA A 225 6.57 3.00 8.33
CA ALA A 225 7.53 2.56 9.33
C ALA A 225 8.13 1.19 8.97
N ILE A 226 7.30 0.24 8.49
CA ILE A 226 7.76 -1.06 7.99
C ILE A 226 8.71 -0.86 6.81
N ILE A 227 8.31 -0.10 5.79
CA ILE A 227 9.17 0.17 4.62
C ILE A 227 10.50 0.77 5.07
N ARG A 228 10.48 1.78 5.96
CA ARG A 228 11.70 2.40 6.50
C ARG A 228 12.57 1.40 7.29
N SER A 229 11.98 0.45 7.99
CA SER A 229 12.72 -0.60 8.70
C SER A 229 13.36 -1.63 7.77
N HIS A 230 12.91 -1.70 6.53
CA HIS A 230 13.41 -2.63 5.51
C HIS A 230 14.43 -2.01 4.55
N ILE A 231 14.63 -0.69 4.62
CA ILE A 231 15.55 0.05 3.74
C ILE A 231 16.83 0.39 4.50
N ASP A 232 17.96 0.32 3.80
CA ASP A 232 19.24 0.85 4.27
C ASP A 232 19.22 2.38 4.23
N SER A 233 19.46 3.02 5.36
CA SER A 233 19.33 4.49 5.52
C SER A 233 20.33 5.29 4.70
N LEU A 234 21.48 4.70 4.31
CA LEU A 234 22.49 5.37 3.52
C LEU A 234 22.17 5.32 2.02
N THR A 235 21.84 4.15 1.52
CA THR A 235 21.74 3.86 0.08
C THR A 235 20.32 3.88 -0.46
N GLY A 236 19.29 3.78 0.40
CA GLY A 236 17.90 3.65 -0.03
C GLY A 236 17.53 2.27 -0.62
N LEU A 237 18.47 1.34 -0.69
CA LEU A 237 18.24 -0.04 -1.11
C LEU A 237 17.60 -0.86 0.01
N TRP A 238 17.14 -2.06 -0.29
CA TRP A 238 16.73 -3.01 0.74
C TRP A 238 17.89 -3.33 1.67
N ASN A 239 17.62 -3.41 2.99
CA ASN A 239 18.66 -3.74 3.96
C ASN A 239 18.85 -5.26 4.08
N HIS A 240 19.90 -5.66 4.80
CA HIS A 240 20.26 -7.04 5.07
C HIS A 240 19.10 -7.88 5.63
N GLY A 241 18.37 -7.35 6.62
CA GLY A 241 17.27 -8.10 7.25
C GLY A 241 16.14 -8.44 6.27
N TYR A 242 15.75 -7.46 5.47
CA TYR A 242 14.68 -7.66 4.49
C TYR A 242 15.12 -8.48 3.27
N PHE A 243 16.40 -8.41 2.90
CA PHE A 243 16.97 -9.25 1.85
C PHE A 243 16.73 -10.74 2.10
N HIS A 244 16.97 -11.22 3.33
CA HIS A 244 16.75 -12.63 3.67
C HIS A 244 15.28 -13.05 3.50
N HIS A 245 14.36 -12.20 3.91
CA HIS A 245 12.93 -12.43 3.73
C HIS A 245 12.56 -12.50 2.24
N LEU A 246 13.07 -11.56 1.44
CA LEU A 246 12.85 -11.53 -0.01
C LEU A 246 13.41 -12.79 -0.69
N LEU A 247 14.67 -13.18 -0.38
CA LEU A 247 15.30 -14.34 -0.97
C LEU A 247 14.50 -15.62 -0.70
N GLN A 248 14.07 -15.80 0.55
CA GLN A 248 13.23 -16.96 0.92
C GLN A 248 11.91 -16.95 0.15
N THR A 249 11.24 -15.81 0.10
CA THR A 249 9.95 -15.65 -0.59
C THR A 249 10.07 -15.94 -2.09
N GLU A 250 11.10 -15.41 -2.75
CA GLU A 250 11.30 -15.60 -4.18
C GLU A 250 11.71 -17.05 -4.53
N ILE A 251 12.48 -17.73 -3.68
CA ILE A 251 12.78 -19.16 -3.84
C ILE A 251 11.51 -20.02 -3.72
N GLU A 252 10.63 -19.72 -2.77
CA GLU A 252 9.36 -20.45 -2.66
C GLU A 252 8.46 -20.24 -3.88
N LYS A 253 8.38 -19.00 -4.39
CA LYS A 253 7.68 -18.69 -5.65
C LYS A 253 8.30 -19.46 -6.83
N ALA A 254 9.63 -19.46 -6.93
CA ALA A 254 10.34 -20.18 -7.99
C ALA A 254 10.07 -21.70 -7.93
N ARG A 255 10.02 -22.28 -6.72
CA ARG A 255 9.71 -23.69 -6.49
C ARG A 255 8.28 -24.05 -6.92
N ILE A 256 7.28 -23.22 -6.54
CA ILE A 256 5.87 -23.43 -6.90
C ILE A 256 5.66 -23.32 -8.41
N ASN A 257 6.27 -22.29 -9.02
CA ASN A 257 6.11 -21.99 -10.44
C ASN A 257 7.07 -22.78 -11.33
N LYS A 258 7.98 -23.59 -10.75
CA LYS A 258 9.02 -24.34 -11.46
C LYS A 258 9.90 -23.44 -12.34
N THR A 259 10.23 -22.25 -11.83
CA THR A 259 11.12 -21.29 -12.48
C THR A 259 12.50 -21.27 -11.83
N LEU A 260 13.49 -20.74 -12.55
CA LEU A 260 14.83 -20.53 -12.04
C LEU A 260 14.93 -19.18 -11.32
N LEU A 261 15.87 -19.08 -10.38
CA LEU A 261 16.20 -17.83 -9.72
C LEU A 261 17.71 -17.75 -9.54
N SER A 262 18.32 -16.63 -9.82
CA SER A 262 19.74 -16.41 -9.57
C SER A 262 19.98 -15.36 -8.49
N LEU A 263 21.07 -15.51 -7.77
CA LEU A 263 21.57 -14.58 -6.76
C LEU A 263 22.94 -14.09 -7.16
N ILE A 264 23.16 -12.78 -7.12
CA ILE A 264 24.48 -12.15 -7.25
C ILE A 264 24.86 -11.57 -5.89
N MET A 265 26.01 -11.96 -5.35
CA MET A 265 26.69 -11.25 -4.27
C MET A 265 27.80 -10.40 -4.89
N LEU A 266 27.85 -9.13 -4.51
CA LEU A 266 28.78 -8.14 -5.03
C LEU A 266 29.50 -7.45 -3.86
N ASP A 267 30.79 -7.19 -4.02
CA ASP A 267 31.60 -6.46 -3.05
C ASP A 267 32.57 -5.53 -3.77
N MET A 268 32.70 -4.31 -3.23
CA MET A 268 33.58 -3.28 -3.79
C MET A 268 35.04 -3.59 -3.49
N ASP A 269 35.83 -3.69 -4.53
CA ASP A 269 37.24 -4.02 -4.41
C ASP A 269 38.05 -2.86 -3.82
N ASN A 270 38.84 -3.13 -2.78
CA ASN A 270 39.71 -2.17 -2.12
C ASN A 270 39.00 -0.97 -1.47
N PHE A 271 37.71 -1.07 -1.16
CA PHE A 271 36.94 0.01 -0.57
C PHE A 271 37.50 0.50 0.79
N LYS A 272 38.08 -0.41 1.57
CA LYS A 272 38.78 -0.04 2.80
C LYS A 272 39.95 0.92 2.53
N ILE A 273 40.76 0.68 1.49
CA ILE A 273 41.87 1.58 1.11
C ILE A 273 41.30 2.95 0.73
N TYR A 274 40.17 2.99 0.03
CA TYR A 274 39.51 4.23 -0.33
C TYR A 274 39.09 5.03 0.92
N ASN A 275 38.43 4.37 1.89
CA ASN A 275 37.99 4.99 3.14
C ASN A 275 39.17 5.46 4.02
N ASP A 276 40.23 4.65 4.12
CA ASP A 276 41.40 4.98 4.93
C ASP A 276 42.12 6.24 4.41
N ASN A 277 42.06 6.53 3.10
CA ASN A 277 42.70 7.71 2.48
C ASN A 277 41.77 8.94 2.42
N LEU A 278 40.47 8.77 2.17
CA LEU A 278 39.54 9.86 1.86
C LEU A 278 38.46 10.09 2.92
N GLY A 279 38.42 9.20 3.93
CA GLY A 279 37.48 9.25 5.02
C GLY A 279 36.11 8.64 4.66
N HIS A 280 35.40 8.22 5.71
CA HIS A 280 34.11 7.52 5.59
C HIS A 280 33.01 8.36 4.88
N GLN A 281 33.01 9.68 5.03
CA GLN A 281 32.03 10.54 4.35
C GLN A 281 32.14 10.50 2.81
N THR A 282 33.37 10.33 2.31
CA THR A 282 33.59 10.17 0.87
C THR A 282 33.18 8.77 0.44
N GLY A 283 33.51 7.75 1.23
CA GLY A 283 33.04 6.37 1.01
C GLY A 283 31.51 6.26 0.98
N ASP A 284 30.81 6.97 1.86
CA ASP A 284 29.34 7.01 1.87
C ASP A 284 28.75 7.56 0.56
N LYS A 285 29.41 8.55 -0.07
CA LYS A 285 28.98 9.05 -1.39
C LYS A 285 29.12 7.97 -2.46
N ILE A 286 30.26 7.27 -2.46
CA ILE A 286 30.51 6.16 -3.40
C ILE A 286 29.49 5.05 -3.25
N LEU A 287 29.13 4.69 -2.00
CA LEU A 287 28.11 3.67 -1.74
C LEU A 287 26.75 4.09 -2.28
N LYS A 288 26.39 5.38 -2.21
CA LYS A 288 25.17 5.93 -2.82
C LYS A 288 25.22 5.87 -4.35
N GLU A 289 26.33 6.31 -4.94
CA GLU A 289 26.52 6.28 -6.40
C GLU A 289 26.44 4.83 -6.92
N LEU A 290 27.06 3.86 -6.22
CA LEU A 290 26.94 2.44 -6.58
C LEU A 290 25.51 1.94 -6.45
N ALA A 291 24.81 2.28 -5.38
CA ALA A 291 23.42 1.91 -5.18
C ALA A 291 22.50 2.42 -6.31
N ASP A 292 22.71 3.67 -6.74
CA ASP A 292 21.98 4.27 -7.86
C ASP A 292 22.29 3.53 -9.18
N LEU A 293 23.57 3.20 -9.43
CA LEU A 293 23.97 2.39 -10.59
C LEU A 293 23.27 1.03 -10.59
N LEU A 294 23.36 0.29 -9.48
CA LEU A 294 22.74 -1.02 -9.37
C LEU A 294 21.22 -0.96 -9.57
N SER A 295 20.55 0.03 -8.99
CA SER A 295 19.10 0.23 -9.16
C SER A 295 18.71 0.57 -10.59
N ASN A 296 19.44 1.49 -11.24
CA ASN A 296 19.11 1.96 -12.59
C ASN A 296 19.35 0.90 -13.67
N TYR A 297 20.29 -0.04 -13.44
CA TYR A 297 20.62 -1.09 -14.39
C TYR A 297 20.01 -2.46 -14.05
N SER A 298 19.23 -2.55 -12.96
CA SER A 298 18.42 -3.71 -12.61
C SER A 298 17.01 -3.59 -13.21
N ARG A 299 16.38 -4.74 -13.44
CA ARG A 299 14.99 -4.80 -13.93
C ARG A 299 14.03 -4.45 -12.79
N LYS A 300 12.82 -4.01 -13.10
CA LYS A 300 11.78 -3.72 -12.08
C LYS A 300 11.43 -4.92 -11.20
N MET A 301 11.66 -6.14 -11.68
CA MET A 301 11.41 -7.37 -10.93
C MET A 301 12.62 -7.86 -10.13
N ASP A 302 13.81 -7.27 -10.31
CA ASP A 302 15.01 -7.61 -9.56
C ASP A 302 15.01 -6.90 -8.20
N TRP A 303 15.58 -7.55 -7.18
CA TRP A 303 15.67 -6.99 -5.84
C TRP A 303 17.12 -6.66 -5.53
N VAL A 304 17.41 -5.39 -5.35
CA VAL A 304 18.75 -4.90 -5.02
C VAL A 304 18.81 -4.53 -3.55
N ALA A 305 19.78 -5.07 -2.82
CA ALA A 305 19.95 -4.85 -1.39
C ALA A 305 21.39 -4.47 -1.05
N ARG A 306 21.55 -3.66 -0.02
CA ARG A 306 22.85 -3.50 0.66
C ARG A 306 22.96 -4.60 1.72
N TYR A 307 23.86 -5.54 1.50
CA TYR A 307 24.01 -6.72 2.34
C TYR A 307 24.93 -6.47 3.53
N GLY A 308 25.99 -5.71 3.35
CA GLY A 308 27.00 -5.37 4.36
C GLY A 308 27.51 -3.95 4.23
N GLY A 309 28.65 -3.64 4.79
CA GLY A 309 29.30 -2.33 4.71
C GLY A 309 29.50 -1.88 3.27
N GLU A 310 30.19 -2.70 2.49
CA GLU A 310 30.54 -2.47 1.07
C GLU A 310 30.02 -3.61 0.17
N GLU A 311 29.12 -4.45 0.73
CA GLU A 311 28.57 -5.62 0.08
C GLU A 311 27.14 -5.37 -0.36
N PHE A 312 26.81 -5.80 -1.56
CA PHE A 312 25.47 -5.71 -2.15
C PHE A 312 25.01 -7.09 -2.64
N ALA A 313 23.70 -7.29 -2.65
CA ALA A 313 23.09 -8.51 -3.13
C ALA A 313 21.98 -8.20 -4.13
N ILE A 314 21.87 -9.00 -5.20
CA ILE A 314 20.85 -8.83 -6.22
C ILE A 314 20.16 -10.17 -6.45
N ILE A 315 18.86 -10.24 -6.15
CA ILE A 315 18.01 -11.38 -6.45
C ILE A 315 17.43 -11.18 -7.85
N LEU A 316 17.61 -12.16 -8.71
CA LEU A 316 17.16 -12.15 -10.10
C LEU A 316 16.08 -13.24 -10.30
N PRO A 317 14.79 -12.93 -10.10
CA PRO A 317 13.73 -13.88 -10.36
C PRO A 317 13.67 -14.30 -11.83
N GLN A 318 13.22 -15.53 -12.10
CA GLN A 318 13.06 -16.08 -13.45
C GLN A 318 14.31 -15.94 -14.34
N THR A 319 15.50 -16.10 -13.75
CA THR A 319 16.78 -15.89 -14.43
C THR A 319 17.66 -17.12 -14.24
N ASN A 320 18.11 -17.72 -15.34
CA ASN A 320 19.03 -18.86 -15.31
C ASN A 320 20.50 -18.41 -15.12
N LYS A 321 21.39 -19.38 -14.91
CA LYS A 321 22.82 -19.12 -14.65
C LYS A 321 23.50 -18.35 -15.80
N LYS A 322 23.21 -18.67 -17.06
CA LYS A 322 23.83 -17.99 -18.21
C LYS A 322 23.40 -16.53 -18.30
N GLU A 323 22.12 -16.28 -18.11
CA GLU A 323 21.55 -14.91 -18.08
C GLU A 323 22.12 -14.12 -16.88
N ALA A 324 22.22 -14.75 -15.71
CA ALA A 324 22.78 -14.11 -14.51
C ALA A 324 24.25 -13.72 -14.70
N ILE A 325 25.06 -14.54 -15.39
CA ILE A 325 26.45 -14.21 -15.74
C ILE A 325 26.47 -12.98 -16.68
N ILE A 326 25.61 -12.91 -17.67
CA ILE A 326 25.54 -11.76 -18.57
C ILE A 326 25.15 -10.49 -17.82
N ILE A 327 24.16 -10.59 -16.91
CA ILE A 327 23.75 -9.48 -16.07
C ILE A 327 24.89 -9.05 -15.12
N GLY A 328 25.52 -10.00 -14.43
CA GLY A 328 26.63 -9.73 -13.53
C GLY A 328 27.81 -9.08 -14.25
N GLU A 329 28.19 -9.58 -15.41
CA GLU A 329 29.28 -9.01 -16.21
C GLU A 329 28.96 -7.60 -16.71
N ARG A 330 27.71 -7.36 -17.13
CA ARG A 330 27.23 -6.01 -17.48
C ARG A 330 27.34 -5.05 -16.28
N LEU A 331 26.90 -5.46 -15.10
CA LEU A 331 27.01 -4.64 -13.89
C LEU A 331 28.46 -4.36 -13.53
N ARG A 332 29.31 -5.39 -13.56
CA ARG A 332 30.76 -5.24 -13.32
C ARG A 332 31.37 -4.21 -14.28
N GLN A 333 31.03 -4.29 -15.57
CA GLN A 333 31.54 -3.39 -16.57
C GLN A 333 31.07 -1.97 -16.36
N ILE A 334 29.78 -1.75 -16.05
CA ILE A 334 29.21 -0.46 -15.74
C ILE A 334 29.92 0.18 -14.52
N ILE A 335 30.19 -0.61 -13.47
CA ILE A 335 30.93 -0.13 -12.29
C ILE A 335 32.35 0.25 -12.69
N PHE A 336 33.05 -0.57 -13.49
CA PHE A 336 34.40 -0.29 -13.95
C PHE A 336 34.49 0.97 -14.82
N GLU A 337 33.50 1.24 -15.66
CA GLU A 337 33.46 2.40 -16.57
C GLU A 337 33.01 3.68 -15.87
N HIS A 338 32.29 3.56 -14.77
CA HIS A 338 31.78 4.74 -14.04
C HIS A 338 32.96 5.54 -13.42
N PRO A 339 33.00 6.89 -13.62
CA PRO A 339 34.05 7.73 -13.07
C PRO A 339 33.76 8.08 -11.61
N PHE A 340 34.14 7.20 -10.69
CA PHE A 340 34.00 7.49 -9.26
C PHE A 340 34.95 8.59 -8.79
N THR A 341 34.50 9.41 -7.87
CA THR A 341 35.30 10.54 -7.35
C THR A 341 36.58 10.05 -6.70
N GLN A 342 37.75 10.61 -7.12
CA GLN A 342 39.08 10.34 -6.53
C GLN A 342 39.48 8.84 -6.53
N GLU A 343 39.03 8.07 -7.50
CA GLU A 343 39.38 6.65 -7.62
C GLU A 343 40.87 6.38 -7.95
N GLU A 344 41.59 7.43 -8.40
CA GLU A 344 43.00 7.37 -8.77
C GLU A 344 43.95 6.99 -7.61
N ILE A 345 43.47 7.10 -6.37
CA ILE A 345 44.23 6.69 -5.18
C ILE A 345 44.30 5.16 -5.02
N LEU A 346 43.42 4.43 -5.70
CA LEU A 346 43.34 2.98 -5.62
C LEU A 346 44.50 2.33 -6.42
N PRO A 347 44.93 1.08 -6.09
CA PRO A 347 46.06 0.43 -6.72
C PRO A 347 45.98 0.39 -8.25
N ASN A 348 44.78 0.20 -8.81
CA ASN A 348 44.55 0.17 -10.25
C ASN A 348 44.03 1.46 -10.81
N LYS A 349 44.03 2.56 -10.03
CA LYS A 349 43.45 3.86 -10.36
C LYS A 349 41.97 3.77 -10.77
N LYS A 350 41.28 2.73 -10.34
CA LYS A 350 39.88 2.45 -10.63
C LYS A 350 39.23 1.75 -9.44
N LEU A 351 37.99 2.18 -9.17
CA LEU A 351 37.11 1.45 -8.29
C LEU A 351 36.44 0.32 -9.07
N THR A 352 36.51 -0.87 -8.54
CA THR A 352 35.94 -2.06 -9.18
C THR A 352 35.09 -2.86 -8.18
N ALA A 353 34.37 -3.84 -8.68
CA ALA A 353 33.63 -4.79 -7.86
C ALA A 353 33.86 -6.23 -8.33
N SER A 354 33.90 -7.14 -7.37
CA SER A 354 33.90 -8.58 -7.61
C SER A 354 32.49 -9.14 -7.38
N LEU A 355 32.10 -10.12 -8.19
CA LEU A 355 30.75 -10.70 -8.15
C LEU A 355 30.82 -12.22 -8.07
N GLY A 356 29.99 -12.79 -7.17
CA GLY A 356 29.74 -14.23 -7.06
C GLY A 356 28.29 -14.54 -7.41
N ILE A 357 28.03 -15.52 -8.26
CA ILE A 357 26.70 -15.87 -8.76
C ILE A 357 26.33 -17.30 -8.43
N ALA A 358 25.14 -17.53 -7.90
CA ALA A 358 24.54 -18.85 -7.72
C ALA A 358 23.11 -18.89 -8.23
N THR A 359 22.66 -20.08 -8.70
CA THR A 359 21.33 -20.25 -9.32
C THR A 359 20.57 -21.39 -8.64
N PHE A 360 19.32 -21.13 -8.28
CA PHE A 360 18.35 -22.11 -7.81
C PHE A 360 17.53 -22.65 -9.00
N PRO A 361 17.26 -23.97 -9.08
CA PRO A 361 17.72 -25.03 -8.19
C PRO A 361 19.08 -25.65 -8.55
N ASP A 362 19.77 -25.18 -9.60
CA ASP A 362 20.96 -25.82 -10.16
C ASP A 362 22.12 -25.94 -9.18
N ASP A 363 22.36 -24.89 -8.38
CA ASP A 363 23.48 -24.84 -7.43
C ASP A 363 23.04 -25.15 -5.99
N ALA A 364 21.78 -24.90 -5.64
CA ALA A 364 21.28 -24.99 -4.27
C ALA A 364 19.79 -25.32 -4.22
N SER A 365 19.35 -25.92 -3.11
CA SER A 365 17.95 -26.26 -2.86
C SER A 365 17.25 -25.33 -1.86
N THR A 366 18.02 -24.54 -1.11
CA THR A 366 17.55 -23.62 -0.07
C THR A 366 18.15 -22.22 -0.24
N SER A 367 17.51 -21.22 0.39
CA SER A 367 18.03 -19.83 0.40
C SER A 367 19.39 -19.72 1.07
N SER A 368 19.62 -20.46 2.16
CA SER A 368 20.88 -20.47 2.89
C SER A 368 22.02 -21.09 2.07
N GLU A 369 21.76 -22.20 1.38
CA GLU A 369 22.74 -22.84 0.50
C GLU A 369 23.08 -21.92 -0.68
N LEU A 370 22.05 -21.30 -1.30
CA LEU A 370 22.24 -20.41 -2.45
C LEU A 370 23.13 -19.21 -2.08
N LEU A 371 22.87 -18.62 -0.93
CA LEU A 371 23.67 -17.52 -0.41
C LEU A 371 25.10 -17.95 -0.14
N THR A 372 25.31 -19.10 0.54
CA THR A 372 26.64 -19.64 0.85
C THR A 372 27.45 -19.88 -0.41
N ILE A 373 26.83 -20.43 -1.46
CA ILE A 373 27.53 -20.69 -2.73
C ILE A 373 27.87 -19.39 -3.47
N ALA A 374 26.94 -18.41 -3.47
CA ALA A 374 27.22 -17.11 -4.08
C ALA A 374 28.37 -16.37 -3.37
N ASP A 375 28.42 -16.43 -2.03
CA ASP A 375 29.49 -15.83 -1.23
C ASP A 375 30.86 -16.54 -1.47
N GLN A 376 30.90 -17.88 -1.49
CA GLN A 376 32.11 -18.63 -1.84
C GLN A 376 32.60 -18.26 -3.24
N ARG A 377 31.71 -18.04 -4.19
CA ARG A 377 32.06 -17.62 -5.55
C ARG A 377 32.58 -16.19 -5.60
N LEU A 378 32.00 -15.29 -4.80
CA LEU A 378 32.51 -13.93 -4.61
C LEU A 378 33.91 -13.94 -4.03
N TYR A 379 34.16 -14.74 -2.99
CA TYR A 379 35.49 -14.93 -2.43
C TYR A 379 36.50 -15.47 -3.46
N THR A 380 36.06 -16.40 -4.31
CA THR A 380 36.89 -16.93 -5.41
C THR A 380 37.20 -15.85 -6.45
N ALA A 381 36.24 -14.98 -6.79
CA ALA A 381 36.45 -13.86 -7.69
C ALA A 381 37.51 -12.88 -7.15
N LYS A 382 37.42 -12.54 -5.85
CA LYS A 382 38.43 -11.70 -5.18
C LYS A 382 39.85 -12.31 -5.23
N ASN A 383 39.97 -13.62 -5.00
CA ASN A 383 41.26 -14.31 -5.02
C ASN A 383 41.85 -14.50 -6.42
N LYS A 384 41.01 -14.54 -7.46
CA LYS A 384 41.46 -14.65 -8.86
C LYS A 384 41.93 -13.31 -9.46
N GLY A 385 41.95 -12.24 -8.69
CA GLY A 385 42.49 -10.94 -9.14
C GLY A 385 41.57 -9.77 -9.02
N LYS A 386 40.36 -9.93 -8.43
CA LYS A 386 39.32 -8.90 -8.30
C LYS A 386 38.76 -8.43 -9.66
N ASN A 387 37.76 -7.59 -9.63
CA ASN A 387 37.09 -7.13 -10.85
C ASN A 387 36.65 -8.29 -11.76
N ILE A 388 36.04 -9.32 -11.20
CA ILE A 388 35.69 -10.57 -11.87
C ILE A 388 34.26 -10.97 -11.47
N THR A 389 33.50 -11.45 -12.44
CA THR A 389 32.24 -12.18 -12.22
C THR A 389 32.51 -13.68 -12.22
N TYR A 390 32.23 -14.40 -11.13
CA TYR A 390 32.46 -15.83 -11.01
C TYR A 390 31.18 -16.60 -10.66
N ALA A 391 30.81 -17.58 -11.48
CA ALA A 391 29.61 -18.39 -11.33
C ALA A 391 29.88 -19.89 -11.13
N GLY A 392 31.13 -20.27 -10.84
CA GLY A 392 31.56 -21.66 -10.87
C GLY A 392 31.87 -22.15 -12.30
N GLU A 393 32.28 -23.41 -12.42
CA GLU A 393 32.43 -24.02 -13.75
C GLU A 393 31.05 -24.24 -14.38
N LEU A 394 30.94 -23.91 -15.66
CA LEU A 394 29.74 -24.21 -16.45
C LEU A 394 29.78 -25.71 -16.77
N THR A 395 29.00 -26.49 -16.03
CA THR A 395 28.73 -27.89 -16.35
C THR A 395 27.75 -28.02 -17.52
#